data_66959520b1ed8326069b2afb76a24bd4
#
_entry.id   66959520b1ed8326069b2afb76a24bd4
#
_cell.length_a   1.000
_cell.length_b   1.000
_cell.length_c   1.000
_cell.angle_alpha   90.00
_cell.angle_beta   90.00
_cell.angle_gamma   90.00
#
_symmetry.space_group_name_H-M   'P 1'
#
loop_
_entity.id
_entity.type
_entity.pdbx_description
1 polymer ?
#
loop_
_entity_poly.entity_id
_entity_poly.type
_entity_poly.pdbx_seq_one_letter_code
_entity_poly.pdbx_strand_id
1 'polypeptide(L)'
;MLVRLLGGLVLWITTVYCGPKARTGVGRSRDGSGLYPELAVLGFSEGSSPALASRVARLTALLPSFQTARDELVRDGLLLNIKEVHRIARQQGFELLTTRKHDLERYRAGEMPRGQELRGKRVGVAIDGGRVRTRVVVRKKKDNRTGKKRRQKFRTEWREPKLLIVFEMDQRGRMVRGSRPWIDGTFQGPDECLELLAMHLHRLGAANAKLVTFVSDGAPWIWDRLEWVEKRVGLKAKRVVKVLDWCHAVHHVSLALEALGLKEKERQQLYRQLRNWLKAGRAYQVTAELSLLAERCSPKAKVWTEIRYLEKHAEAGHMQYPQFRKLGVALGSGAIESAVRRVVNLRLKGNGMLWKVENAEAMLVLRSAALSGRWDDTLKHSRQTLAGERRLDYKWQSPDMPRELKAQVRITPPKPQPQPTQSAERTAA
;
A
#
# COMPACT_ATOMS: atom_id res chain seq x y z
N MET A 1 6.85 30.54 -14.58
CA MET A 1 7.23 29.24 -14.00
C MET A 1 7.59 28.26 -15.10
N LEU A 2 8.67 27.47 -14.95
CA LEU A 2 9.00 26.38 -15.87
C LEU A 2 8.18 25.13 -15.53
N VAL A 3 7.52 24.57 -16.54
CA VAL A 3 6.69 23.37 -16.42
C VAL A 3 7.14 22.33 -17.43
N ARG A 4 7.31 21.10 -16.98
CA ARG A 4 7.66 19.95 -17.82
C ARG A 4 6.43 19.12 -18.16
N LEU A 5 6.29 18.78 -19.42
CA LEU A 5 5.22 17.91 -19.94
C LEU A 5 5.74 16.49 -20.16
N LEU A 6 4.81 15.56 -20.32
CA LEU A 6 5.11 14.23 -20.84
C LEU A 6 5.60 14.38 -22.29
N GLY A 7 6.68 13.68 -22.65
CA GLY A 7 7.34 13.85 -23.96
C GLY A 7 8.52 14.82 -23.95
N GLY A 8 8.95 15.29 -22.76
CA GLY A 8 10.17 16.09 -22.60
C GLY A 8 10.01 17.58 -22.87
N LEU A 9 8.86 18.02 -23.35
CA LEU A 9 8.63 19.45 -23.64
C LEU A 9 8.65 20.26 -22.34
N VAL A 10 9.38 21.39 -22.35
CA VAL A 10 9.45 22.35 -21.25
C VAL A 10 8.82 23.65 -21.69
N LEU A 11 7.81 24.08 -20.94
CA LEU A 11 7.09 25.33 -21.20
C LEU A 11 7.42 26.37 -20.12
N TRP A 12 7.56 27.62 -20.55
CA TRP A 12 7.54 28.75 -19.63
C TRP A 12 6.13 29.29 -19.55
N ILE A 13 5.50 29.21 -18.37
CA ILE A 13 4.15 29.71 -18.15
C ILE A 13 4.22 30.93 -17.24
N THR A 14 3.63 32.03 -17.72
CA THR A 14 3.40 33.23 -16.93
C THR A 14 2.03 33.14 -16.32
N THR A 15 1.94 33.22 -14.99
CA THR A 15 0.69 33.09 -14.24
C THR A 15 0.83 33.78 -12.88
N VAL A 16 -0.28 34.05 -12.21
CA VAL A 16 -0.32 34.71 -10.92
C VAL A 16 0.38 33.87 -9.85
N TYR A 17 1.24 34.51 -9.09
CA TYR A 17 1.91 33.92 -7.94
C TYR A 17 1.32 34.50 -6.65
N CYS A 18 0.74 33.65 -5.82
CA CYS A 18 0.28 34.02 -4.49
C CYS A 18 1.38 33.69 -3.46
N GLY A 19 2.02 34.73 -2.95
CA GLY A 19 2.97 34.60 -1.84
C GLY A 19 2.28 34.25 -0.53
N PRO A 20 2.99 33.68 0.45
CA PRO A 20 2.46 33.46 1.77
C PRO A 20 2.07 34.81 2.39
N LYS A 21 0.89 34.90 2.99
CA LYS A 21 0.47 36.10 3.75
C LYS A 21 1.52 36.37 4.81
N ALA A 22 2.14 37.59 4.77
CA ALA A 22 2.95 38.05 5.87
C ALA A 22 2.05 38.13 7.11
N ARG A 23 2.28 37.32 8.11
CA ARG A 23 1.70 37.52 9.43
C ARG A 23 2.24 38.84 9.93
N THR A 24 1.40 39.82 10.10
CA THR A 24 1.72 41.09 10.78
C THR A 24 2.22 40.75 12.19
N GLY A 25 3.49 40.95 12.45
CA GLY A 25 4.12 40.77 13.77
C GLY A 25 5.18 39.66 13.77
N VAL A 26 6.43 40.12 13.76
CA VAL A 26 7.64 39.44 14.22
C VAL A 26 7.92 38.04 13.63
N GLY A 27 8.90 38.01 12.75
CA GLY A 27 9.58 36.79 12.30
C GLY A 27 9.10 36.28 10.94
N ARG A 28 9.97 36.44 9.93
CA ARG A 28 9.81 35.75 8.63
C ARG A 28 9.80 34.25 8.88
N SER A 29 8.63 33.63 8.87
CA SER A 29 8.50 32.19 8.75
C SER A 29 9.05 31.78 7.37
N ARG A 30 10.14 31.04 7.33
CA ARG A 30 10.74 30.50 6.10
C ARG A 30 9.98 29.34 5.49
N ASP A 31 8.84 28.95 6.04
CA ASP A 31 8.10 27.73 5.65
C ASP A 31 6.92 27.98 4.71
N GLY A 32 6.69 29.22 4.26
CA GLY A 32 5.64 29.51 3.29
C GLY A 32 6.21 29.52 1.86
N SER A 33 6.12 28.42 1.14
CA SER A 33 6.25 28.45 -0.32
C SER A 33 4.98 29.04 -0.92
N GLY A 34 5.14 30.08 -1.77
CA GLY A 34 4.01 30.60 -2.51
C GLY A 34 3.49 29.59 -3.55
N LEU A 35 2.37 29.92 -4.14
CA LEU A 35 1.58 29.01 -4.96
C LEU A 35 1.18 29.69 -6.28
N TYR A 36 1.07 28.93 -7.33
CA TYR A 36 0.47 29.30 -8.60
C TYR A 36 -0.93 28.69 -8.69
N PRO A 37 -2.01 29.44 -8.35
CA PRO A 37 -3.36 28.89 -8.19
C PRO A 37 -3.88 28.15 -9.42
N GLU A 38 -3.73 28.75 -10.60
CA GLU A 38 -4.22 28.12 -11.84
C GLU A 38 -3.50 26.79 -12.13
N LEU A 39 -2.19 26.75 -11.94
CA LEU A 39 -1.42 25.51 -12.13
C LEU A 39 -1.80 24.45 -11.11
N ALA A 40 -2.09 24.87 -9.87
CA ALA A 40 -2.56 23.95 -8.84
C ALA A 40 -3.95 23.38 -9.17
N VAL A 41 -4.87 24.19 -9.64
CA VAL A 41 -6.21 23.74 -10.08
C VAL A 41 -6.12 22.79 -11.27
N LEU A 42 -5.19 23.02 -12.22
CA LEU A 42 -4.92 22.14 -13.34
C LEU A 42 -4.17 20.88 -12.95
N GLY A 43 -3.79 20.73 -11.67
CA GLY A 43 -3.09 19.55 -11.15
C GLY A 43 -1.59 19.52 -11.43
N PHE A 44 -1.00 20.63 -11.85
CA PHE A 44 0.46 20.74 -11.94
C PHE A 44 1.07 20.74 -10.54
N SER A 45 2.05 19.91 -10.34
CA SER A 45 2.75 19.79 -9.08
C SER A 45 4.26 19.78 -9.32
N GLU A 46 5.02 20.53 -8.52
CA GLU A 46 6.48 20.52 -8.56
C GLU A 46 7.06 20.81 -9.98
N GLY A 47 6.40 21.67 -10.75
CA GLY A 47 6.82 21.99 -12.12
C GLY A 47 6.58 20.86 -13.13
N SER A 48 5.74 19.89 -12.82
CA SER A 48 5.44 18.75 -13.67
C SER A 48 3.96 18.69 -14.02
N SER A 49 3.64 18.34 -15.26
CA SER A 49 2.26 18.08 -15.66
C SER A 49 1.72 16.81 -14.97
N PRO A 50 0.40 16.68 -14.80
CA PRO A 50 -0.22 15.49 -14.24
C PRO A 50 0.16 14.19 -14.97
N ALA A 51 0.32 14.25 -16.29
CA ALA A 51 0.72 13.10 -17.11
C ALA A 51 2.17 12.68 -16.84
N LEU A 52 3.08 13.65 -16.75
CA LEU A 52 4.49 13.40 -16.40
C LEU A 52 4.60 12.84 -14.98
N ALA A 53 3.92 13.45 -14.00
CA ALA A 53 3.92 12.98 -12.61
C ALA A 53 3.40 11.55 -12.51
N SER A 54 2.32 11.21 -13.22
CA SER A 54 1.79 9.86 -13.31
C SER A 54 2.81 8.87 -13.89
N ARG A 55 3.48 9.20 -15.01
CA ARG A 55 4.50 8.34 -15.64
C ARG A 55 5.66 8.07 -14.69
N VAL A 56 6.21 9.14 -14.09
CA VAL A 56 7.32 9.05 -13.13
C VAL A 56 6.94 8.19 -11.93
N ALA A 57 5.80 8.47 -11.30
CA ALA A 57 5.35 7.75 -10.12
C ALA A 57 5.07 6.27 -10.42
N ARG A 58 4.47 5.96 -11.56
CA ARG A 58 4.20 4.57 -11.97
C ARG A 58 5.48 3.79 -12.23
N LEU A 59 6.46 4.35 -12.94
CA LEU A 59 7.74 3.69 -13.17
C LEU A 59 8.50 3.46 -11.87
N THR A 60 8.55 4.44 -10.97
CA THR A 60 9.19 4.29 -9.66
C THR A 60 8.49 3.27 -8.76
N ALA A 61 7.17 3.11 -8.91
CA ALA A 61 6.41 2.08 -8.23
C ALA A 61 6.68 0.67 -8.78
N LEU A 62 6.84 0.50 -10.08
CA LEU A 62 6.98 -0.81 -10.72
C LEU A 62 8.42 -1.30 -10.76
N LEU A 63 9.39 -0.42 -10.98
CA LEU A 63 10.80 -0.76 -11.13
C LEU A 63 11.53 -0.90 -9.79
N PRO A 64 12.63 -1.66 -9.73
CA PRO A 64 13.29 -2.00 -8.47
C PRO A 64 13.94 -0.80 -7.76
N SER A 65 14.32 0.25 -8.48
CA SER A 65 14.97 1.43 -7.89
C SER A 65 14.53 2.74 -8.56
N PHE A 66 14.78 3.87 -7.89
CA PHE A 66 14.63 5.19 -8.48
C PHE A 66 15.64 5.43 -9.61
N GLN A 67 16.82 4.82 -9.51
CA GLN A 67 17.84 4.90 -10.57
C GLN A 67 17.33 4.23 -11.85
N THR A 68 16.88 2.99 -11.77
CA THR A 68 16.32 2.26 -12.91
C THR A 68 15.14 3.01 -13.53
N ALA A 69 14.27 3.59 -12.68
CA ALA A 69 13.14 4.38 -13.18
C ALA A 69 13.62 5.65 -13.91
N ARG A 70 14.66 6.32 -13.42
CA ARG A 70 15.27 7.47 -14.08
C ARG A 70 15.88 7.08 -15.43
N ASP A 71 16.58 5.97 -15.48
CA ASP A 71 17.24 5.50 -16.71
C ASP A 71 16.21 5.18 -17.81
N GLU A 72 15.07 4.57 -17.45
CA GLU A 72 13.96 4.38 -18.39
C GLU A 72 13.32 5.71 -18.84
N LEU A 73 13.14 6.66 -17.92
CA LEU A 73 12.63 7.99 -18.28
C LEU A 73 13.55 8.72 -19.25
N VAL A 74 14.87 8.59 -19.07
CA VAL A 74 15.86 9.17 -20.00
C VAL A 74 15.76 8.54 -21.39
N ARG A 75 15.54 7.21 -21.48
CA ARG A 75 15.29 6.53 -22.77
C ARG A 75 14.01 7.02 -23.44
N ASP A 76 12.98 7.36 -22.65
CA ASP A 76 11.75 8.00 -23.14
C ASP A 76 11.94 9.50 -23.50
N GLY A 77 13.17 10.04 -23.48
CA GLY A 77 13.46 11.44 -23.76
C GLY A 77 13.19 12.42 -22.59
N LEU A 78 12.89 11.90 -21.41
CA LEU A 78 12.59 12.69 -20.21
C LEU A 78 13.86 12.89 -19.37
N LEU A 79 14.59 13.96 -19.62
CA LEU A 79 15.85 14.28 -18.94
C LEU A 79 15.59 14.78 -17.51
N LEU A 80 15.36 13.83 -16.61
CA LEU A 80 15.19 14.08 -15.18
C LEU A 80 16.39 13.54 -14.39
N ASN A 81 16.83 14.29 -13.39
CA ASN A 81 17.81 13.76 -12.44
C ASN A 81 17.09 12.91 -11.36
N ILE A 82 17.85 12.08 -10.65
CA ILE A 82 17.29 11.15 -9.65
C ILE A 82 16.55 11.86 -8.49
N LYS A 83 16.96 13.08 -8.13
CA LYS A 83 16.31 13.86 -7.07
C LYS A 83 14.94 14.35 -7.53
N GLU A 84 14.81 14.75 -8.79
CA GLU A 84 13.53 15.13 -9.40
C GLU A 84 12.58 13.94 -9.49
N VAL A 85 13.06 12.80 -9.97
CA VAL A 85 12.27 11.54 -10.02
C VAL A 85 11.76 11.17 -8.62
N HIS A 86 12.64 11.23 -7.62
CA HIS A 86 12.25 10.95 -6.23
C HIS A 86 11.22 11.95 -5.71
N ARG A 87 11.42 13.26 -5.98
CA ARG A 87 10.53 14.33 -5.53
C ARG A 87 9.14 14.21 -6.14
N ILE A 88 9.05 14.00 -7.45
CA ILE A 88 7.78 13.84 -8.16
C ILE A 88 7.03 12.59 -7.68
N ALA A 89 7.71 11.45 -7.58
CA ALA A 89 7.10 10.21 -7.10
C ALA A 89 6.61 10.33 -5.65
N ARG A 90 7.42 10.95 -4.79
CA ARG A 90 7.07 11.21 -3.39
C ARG A 90 5.82 12.09 -3.29
N GLN A 91 5.77 13.17 -4.04
CA GLN A 91 4.62 14.08 -4.05
C GLN A 91 3.35 13.34 -4.48
N GLN A 92 3.40 12.58 -5.58
CA GLN A 92 2.24 11.80 -6.02
C GLN A 92 1.80 10.76 -4.96
N GLY A 93 2.74 10.13 -4.27
CA GLY A 93 2.43 9.22 -3.16
C GLY A 93 1.74 9.92 -1.99
N PHE A 94 2.20 11.12 -1.61
CA PHE A 94 1.54 11.91 -0.56
C PHE A 94 0.15 12.40 -0.97
N GLU A 95 -0.06 12.77 -2.22
CA GLU A 95 -1.40 13.11 -2.73
C GLU A 95 -2.38 11.93 -2.60
N LEU A 96 -1.94 10.69 -2.92
CA LEU A 96 -2.74 9.50 -2.70
C LEU A 96 -3.01 9.23 -1.21
N LEU A 97 -2.03 9.47 -0.33
CA LEU A 97 -2.22 9.34 1.11
C LEU A 97 -3.19 10.38 1.67
N THR A 98 -3.14 11.61 1.19
CA THR A 98 -4.09 12.67 1.55
C THR A 98 -5.50 12.29 1.11
N THR A 99 -5.66 11.83 -0.13
CA THR A 99 -6.93 11.32 -0.65
C THR A 99 -7.48 10.17 0.20
N ARG A 100 -6.63 9.20 0.56
CA ARG A 100 -7.00 8.09 1.43
C ARG A 100 -7.47 8.56 2.81
N LYS A 101 -6.78 9.54 3.38
CA LYS A 101 -7.18 10.16 4.66
C LYS A 101 -8.55 10.81 4.55
N HIS A 102 -8.79 11.59 3.51
CA HIS A 102 -10.07 12.22 3.24
C HIS A 102 -11.20 11.18 3.05
N ASP A 103 -10.93 10.11 2.29
CA ASP A 103 -11.88 9.00 2.12
C ASP A 103 -12.23 8.34 3.48
N LEU A 104 -11.23 8.13 4.36
CA LEU A 104 -11.46 7.61 5.71
C LEU A 104 -12.29 8.56 6.56
N GLU A 105 -12.04 9.86 6.52
CA GLU A 105 -12.80 10.87 7.24
C GLU A 105 -14.27 10.89 6.79
N ARG A 106 -14.53 10.87 5.49
CA ARG A 106 -15.89 10.74 4.93
C ARG A 106 -16.57 9.43 5.31
N TYR A 107 -15.82 8.33 5.33
CA TYR A 107 -16.34 7.04 5.78
C TYR A 107 -16.73 7.07 7.26
N ARG A 108 -15.91 7.66 8.12
CA ARG A 108 -16.18 7.83 9.56
C ARG A 108 -17.42 8.68 9.80
N ALA A 109 -17.58 9.76 9.03
CA ALA A 109 -18.74 10.66 9.08
C ALA A 109 -20.02 10.03 8.49
N GLY A 110 -19.94 8.85 7.83
CA GLY A 110 -21.10 8.25 7.15
C GLY A 110 -21.46 8.93 5.82
N GLU A 111 -20.61 9.80 5.30
CA GLU A 111 -20.81 10.57 4.06
C GLU A 111 -20.33 9.83 2.81
N MET A 112 -19.62 8.70 2.98
CA MET A 112 -19.17 7.90 1.85
C MET A 112 -20.32 7.06 1.31
N PRO A 113 -20.71 7.20 0.03
CA PRO A 113 -21.76 6.37 -0.55
C PRO A 113 -21.28 4.91 -0.66
N ARG A 114 -22.22 3.98 -0.42
CA ARG A 114 -21.97 2.56 -0.60
C ARG A 114 -21.84 2.24 -2.08
N GLY A 115 -20.76 1.57 -2.46
CA GLY A 115 -20.54 1.13 -3.84
C GLY A 115 -21.37 -0.07 -4.27
N GLN A 116 -21.16 -0.51 -5.51
CA GLN A 116 -21.89 -1.61 -6.13
C GLN A 116 -20.98 -2.63 -6.82
N GLU A 117 -19.67 -2.43 -6.83
CA GLU A 117 -18.71 -3.25 -7.59
C GLU A 117 -18.77 -4.74 -7.21
N LEU A 118 -19.01 -5.02 -5.92
CA LEU A 118 -19.05 -6.39 -5.38
C LEU A 118 -20.47 -6.94 -5.21
N ARG A 119 -21.50 -6.23 -5.67
CA ARG A 119 -22.89 -6.69 -5.56
C ARG A 119 -23.08 -8.03 -6.28
N GLY A 120 -23.66 -9.01 -5.57
CA GLY A 120 -23.94 -10.36 -6.09
C GLY A 120 -22.71 -11.23 -6.32
N LYS A 121 -21.51 -10.72 -6.08
CA LYS A 121 -20.25 -11.45 -6.29
C LYS A 121 -19.84 -12.27 -5.08
N ARG A 122 -18.96 -13.23 -5.30
CA ARG A 122 -18.23 -13.96 -4.27
C ARG A 122 -16.91 -13.24 -4.04
N VAL A 123 -16.62 -12.87 -2.81
CA VAL A 123 -15.52 -11.99 -2.45
C VAL A 123 -14.55 -12.70 -1.53
N GLY A 124 -13.28 -12.71 -1.88
CA GLY A 124 -12.17 -13.09 -1.01
C GLY A 124 -11.55 -11.84 -0.38
N VAL A 125 -11.28 -11.92 0.90
CA VAL A 125 -10.55 -10.91 1.68
C VAL A 125 -9.42 -11.61 2.39
N ALA A 126 -8.21 -11.12 2.21
CA ALA A 126 -7.06 -11.63 2.94
C ALA A 126 -6.20 -10.46 3.47
N ILE A 127 -5.57 -10.69 4.61
CA ILE A 127 -4.76 -9.71 5.32
C ILE A 127 -3.49 -10.41 5.78
N ASP A 128 -2.35 -9.73 5.65
CA ASP A 128 -1.07 -10.24 6.13
C ASP A 128 -0.09 -9.10 6.37
N GLY A 129 0.99 -9.36 7.10
CA GLY A 129 2.07 -8.44 7.38
C GLY A 129 3.30 -8.69 6.50
N GLY A 130 4.07 -7.63 6.29
CA GLY A 130 5.41 -7.72 5.70
C GLY A 130 6.47 -7.24 6.69
N ARG A 131 7.74 -7.23 6.29
CA ARG A 131 8.82 -6.62 7.10
C ARG A 131 9.69 -5.73 6.23
N VAL A 132 9.88 -4.49 6.65
CA VAL A 132 10.66 -3.48 5.94
C VAL A 132 11.64 -2.81 6.90
N ARG A 133 12.87 -2.60 6.47
CA ARG A 133 13.85 -1.83 7.24
C ARG A 133 13.60 -0.34 7.09
N THR A 134 13.41 0.33 8.20
CA THR A 134 13.23 1.77 8.25
C THR A 134 14.37 2.44 9.01
N ARG A 135 14.55 3.73 8.79
CA ARG A 135 15.52 4.55 9.51
C ARG A 135 14.81 5.61 10.33
N VAL A 136 15.16 5.66 11.60
CA VAL A 136 14.72 6.70 12.53
C VAL A 136 15.88 7.64 12.78
N VAL A 137 15.62 8.92 12.56
CA VAL A 137 16.64 9.96 12.78
C VAL A 137 16.88 10.13 14.28
N VAL A 138 18.12 9.99 14.71
CA VAL A 138 18.51 10.28 16.08
C VAL A 138 18.74 11.78 16.19
N ARG A 139 17.96 12.48 17.03
CA ARG A 139 18.17 13.91 17.29
C ARG A 139 19.57 14.15 17.81
N LYS A 140 20.34 15.01 17.14
CA LYS A 140 21.62 15.50 17.63
C LYS A 140 21.38 16.63 18.64
N LYS A 141 22.07 16.57 19.77
CA LYS A 141 22.38 17.79 20.52
C LYS A 141 23.20 18.70 19.58
N LYS A 142 22.78 19.95 19.41
CA LYS A 142 23.52 20.94 18.63
C LYS A 142 24.92 21.08 19.24
N ASP A 143 25.94 20.74 18.45
CA ASP A 143 27.30 21.05 18.81
C ASP A 143 27.57 22.49 18.36
N ASN A 144 27.47 23.43 19.29
CA ASN A 144 27.58 24.87 19.00
C ASN A 144 29.02 25.32 18.58
N ARG A 145 29.98 24.38 18.56
CA ARG A 145 31.41 24.74 18.46
C ARG A 145 31.97 24.93 17.04
N THR A 146 31.37 24.36 16.00
CA THR A 146 32.06 24.32 14.69
C THR A 146 31.23 24.75 13.47
N GLY A 147 30.00 25.17 13.59
CA GLY A 147 29.14 25.61 12.45
C GLY A 147 28.96 24.59 11.29
N LYS A 148 29.75 23.52 11.25
CA LYS A 148 29.70 22.50 10.19
C LYS A 148 28.49 21.58 10.38
N LYS A 149 27.68 21.43 9.33
CA LYS A 149 26.55 20.46 9.29
C LYS A 149 27.10 19.04 9.40
N ARG A 150 27.09 18.45 10.59
CA ARG A 150 27.46 17.04 10.79
C ARG A 150 26.44 16.11 10.11
N ARG A 151 26.91 15.01 9.52
CA ARG A 151 26.07 13.95 8.95
C ARG A 151 25.06 13.46 10.00
N GLN A 152 23.77 13.45 9.62
CA GLN A 152 22.70 13.06 10.51
C GLN A 152 22.81 11.55 10.85
N LYS A 153 22.86 11.21 12.14
CA LYS A 153 22.86 9.82 12.59
C LYS A 153 21.44 9.27 12.57
N PHE A 154 21.31 8.00 12.24
CA PHE A 154 20.05 7.28 12.30
C PHE A 154 20.27 5.89 12.90
N ARG A 155 19.23 5.32 13.48
CA ARG A 155 19.15 3.91 13.83
C ARG A 155 18.21 3.20 12.85
N THR A 156 18.43 1.91 12.68
CA THR A 156 17.62 1.04 11.82
C THR A 156 16.59 0.31 12.68
N GLU A 157 15.35 0.29 12.22
CA GLU A 157 14.26 -0.47 12.83
C GLU A 157 13.56 -1.31 11.78
N TRP A 158 13.06 -2.48 12.19
CA TRP A 158 12.14 -3.25 11.39
C TRP A 158 10.71 -2.78 11.67
N ARG A 159 9.98 -2.43 10.63
CA ARG A 159 8.57 -2.09 10.68
C ARG A 159 7.77 -3.09 9.86
N GLU A 160 6.57 -3.37 10.32
CA GLU A 160 5.65 -4.29 9.67
C GLU A 160 4.55 -3.52 8.95
N PRO A 161 4.64 -3.34 7.60
CA PRO A 161 3.49 -2.91 6.84
C PRO A 161 2.43 -4.01 6.84
N LYS A 162 1.20 -3.65 7.12
CA LYS A 162 0.03 -4.51 7.03
C LYS A 162 -0.61 -4.31 5.67
N LEU A 163 -0.81 -5.41 4.94
CA LEU A 163 -1.43 -5.41 3.62
C LEU A 163 -2.79 -6.06 3.68
N LEU A 164 -3.70 -5.57 2.86
CA LEU A 164 -5.01 -6.15 2.62
C LEU A 164 -5.24 -6.34 1.12
N ILE A 165 -5.97 -7.39 0.76
CA ILE A 165 -6.43 -7.64 -0.60
C ILE A 165 -7.90 -8.02 -0.58
N VAL A 166 -8.68 -7.40 -1.47
CA VAL A 166 -10.08 -7.75 -1.74
C VAL A 166 -10.18 -8.15 -3.21
N PHE A 167 -10.72 -9.32 -3.47
CA PHE A 167 -10.78 -9.87 -4.83
C PHE A 167 -12.06 -10.65 -5.09
N GLU A 168 -12.46 -10.73 -6.34
CA GLU A 168 -13.57 -11.57 -6.78
C GLU A 168 -13.13 -13.03 -6.87
N MET A 169 -13.94 -13.95 -6.31
CA MET A 169 -13.69 -15.39 -6.36
C MET A 169 -14.63 -16.10 -7.35
N ASP A 170 -14.07 -17.09 -8.04
CA ASP A 170 -14.84 -18.07 -8.80
C ASP A 170 -15.55 -19.09 -7.86
N GLN A 171 -16.27 -20.04 -8.46
CA GLN A 171 -16.95 -21.10 -7.71
C GLN A 171 -16.01 -22.12 -7.03
N ARG A 172 -14.70 -22.05 -7.32
CA ARG A 172 -13.68 -22.90 -6.71
C ARG A 172 -12.84 -22.14 -5.69
N GLY A 173 -13.23 -20.90 -5.33
CA GLY A 173 -12.53 -20.06 -4.38
C GLY A 173 -11.25 -19.41 -4.91
N ARG A 174 -11.00 -19.44 -6.23
CA ARG A 174 -9.82 -18.83 -6.85
C ARG A 174 -10.18 -17.42 -7.33
N MET A 175 -9.17 -16.55 -7.36
CA MET A 175 -9.33 -15.21 -7.94
C MET A 175 -9.75 -15.34 -9.41
N VAL A 176 -10.78 -14.62 -9.79
CA VAL A 176 -11.28 -14.57 -11.18
C VAL A 176 -10.21 -13.96 -12.08
N ARG A 177 -9.88 -14.65 -13.18
CA ARG A 177 -8.92 -14.14 -14.17
C ARG A 177 -9.43 -12.84 -14.80
N GLY A 178 -8.55 -11.87 -14.94
CA GLY A 178 -8.89 -10.55 -15.51
C GLY A 178 -9.62 -9.62 -14.54
N SER A 179 -10.07 -10.08 -13.35
CA SER A 179 -10.57 -9.18 -12.33
C SER A 179 -9.44 -8.32 -11.76
N ARG A 180 -9.78 -7.07 -11.39
CA ARG A 180 -8.83 -6.15 -10.76
C ARG A 180 -9.02 -6.20 -9.25
N PRO A 181 -8.12 -6.86 -8.50
CA PRO A 181 -8.21 -6.88 -7.04
C PRO A 181 -8.04 -5.47 -6.49
N TRP A 182 -8.56 -5.24 -5.29
CA TRP A 182 -8.23 -4.05 -4.52
C TRP A 182 -7.13 -4.40 -3.52
N ILE A 183 -5.99 -3.74 -3.64
CA ILE A 183 -4.84 -3.92 -2.75
C ILE A 183 -4.57 -2.57 -2.08
N ASP A 184 -4.42 -2.57 -0.78
CA ASP A 184 -3.95 -1.44 0.00
C ASP A 184 -3.18 -1.91 1.23
N GLY A 185 -2.60 -0.99 1.99
CA GLY A 185 -1.86 -1.33 3.21
C GLY A 185 -1.35 -0.09 3.91
N THR A 186 -0.82 -0.31 5.12
CA THR A 186 -0.30 0.77 5.95
C THR A 186 0.80 0.30 6.89
N PHE A 187 1.69 1.21 7.26
CA PHE A 187 2.68 1.01 8.33
C PHE A 187 2.13 1.38 9.72
N GLN A 188 0.89 1.80 9.79
CA GLN A 188 0.21 2.09 11.05
C GLN A 188 -0.24 0.80 11.76
N GLY A 189 -0.99 0.96 12.84
CA GLY A 189 -1.41 -0.16 13.68
C GLY A 189 -2.44 -1.10 13.04
N PRO A 190 -2.81 -2.16 13.77
CA PRO A 190 -3.87 -3.07 13.36
C PRO A 190 -5.22 -2.39 13.17
N ASP A 191 -5.59 -1.47 14.06
CA ASP A 191 -6.88 -0.80 14.02
C ASP A 191 -7.04 0.03 12.75
N GLU A 192 -6.02 0.80 12.36
CA GLU A 192 -6.00 1.58 11.13
C GLU A 192 -6.05 0.70 9.88
N CYS A 193 -5.40 -0.47 9.91
CA CYS A 193 -5.46 -1.42 8.80
C CYS A 193 -6.87 -1.99 8.62
N LEU A 194 -7.53 -2.40 9.70
CA LEU A 194 -8.88 -2.97 9.64
C LEU A 194 -9.94 -1.90 9.34
N GLU A 195 -9.72 -0.66 9.78
CA GLU A 195 -10.58 0.46 9.39
C GLU A 195 -10.44 0.77 7.89
N LEU A 196 -9.22 0.74 7.36
CA LEU A 196 -8.96 0.88 5.93
C LEU A 196 -9.65 -0.25 5.14
N LEU A 197 -9.61 -1.48 5.63
CA LEU A 197 -10.34 -2.60 5.06
C LEU A 197 -11.87 -2.35 5.08
N ALA A 198 -12.42 -1.92 6.20
CA ALA A 198 -13.86 -1.65 6.33
C ALA A 198 -14.31 -0.57 5.36
N MET A 199 -13.53 0.51 5.22
CA MET A 199 -13.78 1.57 4.23
C MET A 199 -13.79 1.01 2.81
N HIS A 200 -12.80 0.20 2.42
CA HIS A 200 -12.75 -0.38 1.08
C HIS A 200 -13.91 -1.35 0.82
N LEU A 201 -14.25 -2.21 1.77
CA LEU A 201 -15.40 -3.12 1.65
C LEU A 201 -16.72 -2.34 1.50
N HIS A 202 -16.88 -1.24 2.22
CA HIS A 202 -18.04 -0.36 2.09
C HIS A 202 -18.07 0.32 0.71
N ARG A 203 -16.96 0.93 0.29
CA ARG A 203 -16.80 1.60 -0.99
C ARG A 203 -17.01 0.67 -2.19
N LEU A 204 -16.67 -0.62 -2.04
CA LEU A 204 -16.87 -1.64 -3.07
C LEU A 204 -18.25 -2.29 -3.01
N GLY A 205 -19.03 -2.06 -1.96
CA GLY A 205 -20.40 -2.60 -1.81
C GLY A 205 -20.46 -4.04 -1.34
N ALA A 206 -19.51 -4.48 -0.52
CA ALA A 206 -19.41 -5.85 -0.01
C ALA A 206 -20.63 -6.29 0.81
N ALA A 207 -21.38 -5.38 1.44
CA ALA A 207 -22.63 -5.70 2.13
C ALA A 207 -23.69 -6.37 1.23
N ASN A 208 -23.61 -6.11 -0.08
CA ASN A 208 -24.48 -6.69 -1.09
C ASN A 208 -23.84 -7.85 -1.85
N ALA A 209 -22.65 -8.32 -1.43
CA ALA A 209 -22.01 -9.50 -1.99
C ALA A 209 -22.82 -10.77 -1.74
N LYS A 210 -22.70 -11.76 -2.63
CA LYS A 210 -23.31 -13.09 -2.45
C LYS A 210 -22.66 -13.83 -1.28
N LEU A 211 -21.35 -13.70 -1.17
CA LEU A 211 -20.52 -14.36 -0.14
C LEU A 211 -19.25 -13.53 0.09
N VAL A 212 -18.84 -13.37 1.34
CA VAL A 212 -17.56 -12.76 1.73
C VAL A 212 -16.77 -13.79 2.52
N THR A 213 -15.56 -14.08 2.10
CA THR A 213 -14.65 -15.03 2.76
C THR A 213 -13.43 -14.32 3.26
N PHE A 214 -13.21 -14.35 4.57
CA PHE A 214 -11.96 -13.90 5.19
C PHE A 214 -11.00 -15.07 5.30
N VAL A 215 -9.78 -14.93 4.77
CA VAL A 215 -8.73 -15.95 4.85
C VAL A 215 -7.47 -15.31 5.40
N SER A 216 -6.95 -15.84 6.51
CA SER A 216 -5.76 -15.30 7.15
C SER A 216 -5.01 -16.36 7.97
N ASP A 217 -3.81 -16.00 8.43
CA ASP A 217 -2.87 -16.82 9.20
C ASP A 217 -3.25 -17.07 10.66
N GLY A 218 -4.39 -16.60 11.11
CA GLY A 218 -4.85 -16.77 12.50
C GLY A 218 -4.25 -15.78 13.50
N ALA A 219 -3.51 -14.78 13.05
CA ALA A 219 -2.94 -13.76 13.93
C ALA A 219 -4.04 -13.03 14.73
N PRO A 220 -3.95 -12.94 16.07
CA PRO A 220 -5.00 -12.36 16.92
C PRO A 220 -5.40 -10.94 16.53
N TRP A 221 -4.41 -10.13 16.08
CA TRP A 221 -4.67 -8.74 15.68
C TRP A 221 -5.64 -8.62 14.47
N ILE A 222 -5.78 -9.68 13.66
CA ILE A 222 -6.76 -9.75 12.56
C ILE A 222 -8.09 -10.26 13.11
N TRP A 223 -8.08 -11.46 13.69
CA TRP A 223 -9.29 -12.20 14.04
C TRP A 223 -10.14 -11.52 15.10
N ASP A 224 -9.51 -10.90 16.09
CA ASP A 224 -10.21 -10.22 17.19
C ASP A 224 -10.94 -8.93 16.71
N ARG A 225 -10.67 -8.47 15.48
CA ARG A 225 -11.26 -7.26 14.87
C ARG A 225 -12.23 -7.53 13.72
N LEU A 226 -12.30 -8.76 13.21
CA LEU A 226 -13.16 -9.08 12.06
C LEU A 226 -14.64 -8.82 12.35
N GLU A 227 -15.11 -9.12 13.56
CA GLU A 227 -16.50 -8.86 13.95
C GLU A 227 -16.85 -7.36 13.89
N TRP A 228 -15.92 -6.51 14.31
CA TRP A 228 -16.08 -5.07 14.16
C TRP A 228 -16.16 -4.66 12.69
N VAL A 229 -15.31 -5.21 11.81
CA VAL A 229 -15.36 -4.94 10.37
C VAL A 229 -16.70 -5.38 9.79
N GLU A 230 -17.18 -6.58 10.14
CA GLU A 230 -18.46 -7.11 9.67
C GLU A 230 -19.63 -6.19 10.03
N LYS A 231 -19.69 -5.77 11.30
CA LYS A 231 -20.72 -4.83 11.81
C LYS A 231 -20.64 -3.49 11.11
N ARG A 232 -19.43 -2.92 11.00
CA ARG A 232 -19.20 -1.60 10.43
C ARG A 232 -19.54 -1.52 8.94
N VAL A 233 -19.29 -2.58 8.19
CA VAL A 233 -19.63 -2.71 6.75
C VAL A 233 -21.11 -3.09 6.54
N GLY A 234 -21.72 -3.73 7.52
CA GLY A 234 -23.09 -4.27 7.44
C GLY A 234 -23.12 -5.61 6.70
N LEU A 235 -22.11 -6.46 6.91
CA LEU A 235 -22.07 -7.82 6.37
C LEU A 235 -23.08 -8.69 7.12
N LYS A 236 -23.87 -9.48 6.39
CA LYS A 236 -24.82 -10.44 7.00
C LYS A 236 -24.07 -11.71 7.38
N ALA A 237 -24.14 -12.16 8.64
CA ALA A 237 -23.40 -13.31 9.15
C ALA A 237 -23.56 -14.59 8.28
N LYS A 238 -24.77 -14.86 7.76
CA LYS A 238 -25.03 -15.98 6.85
C LYS A 238 -24.30 -15.93 5.51
N ARG A 239 -23.67 -14.79 5.18
CA ARG A 239 -22.89 -14.58 3.95
C ARG A 239 -21.40 -14.42 4.23
N VAL A 240 -20.97 -14.59 5.48
CA VAL A 240 -19.57 -14.49 5.88
C VAL A 240 -19.03 -15.87 6.18
N VAL A 241 -17.85 -16.18 5.64
CA VAL A 241 -17.10 -17.39 5.94
C VAL A 241 -15.71 -16.97 6.41
N LYS A 242 -15.28 -17.50 7.53
CA LYS A 242 -13.96 -17.26 8.13
C LYS A 242 -13.14 -18.53 8.01
N VAL A 243 -11.99 -18.44 7.34
CA VAL A 243 -11.13 -19.59 7.03
C VAL A 243 -9.74 -19.34 7.61
N LEU A 244 -9.32 -20.18 8.53
CA LEU A 244 -7.91 -20.24 8.87
C LEU A 244 -7.13 -20.81 7.68
N ASP A 245 -6.09 -20.13 7.26
CA ASP A 245 -5.23 -20.59 6.17
C ASP A 245 -4.78 -22.03 6.39
N TRP A 246 -5.01 -22.88 5.38
CA TRP A 246 -4.68 -24.30 5.44
C TRP A 246 -3.20 -24.55 5.72
N CYS A 247 -2.30 -23.81 5.06
CA CYS A 247 -0.86 -23.99 5.23
C CYS A 247 -0.41 -23.62 6.64
N HIS A 248 -1.00 -22.54 7.21
CA HIS A 248 -0.72 -22.12 8.58
C HIS A 248 -1.26 -23.12 9.61
N ALA A 249 -2.49 -23.62 9.44
CA ALA A 249 -3.04 -24.65 10.32
C ALA A 249 -2.16 -25.90 10.36
N VAL A 250 -1.75 -26.39 9.19
CA VAL A 250 -0.86 -27.55 9.07
C VAL A 250 0.55 -27.26 9.62
N HIS A 251 1.04 -26.04 9.46
CA HIS A 251 2.33 -25.62 10.03
C HIS A 251 2.30 -25.62 11.57
N HIS A 252 1.23 -25.13 12.20
CA HIS A 252 1.07 -25.16 13.65
C HIS A 252 0.99 -26.61 14.19
N VAL A 253 0.38 -27.54 13.46
CA VAL A 253 0.45 -28.96 13.80
C VAL A 253 1.89 -29.47 13.76
N SER A 254 2.68 -29.08 12.73
CA SER A 254 4.09 -29.47 12.63
C SER A 254 4.93 -28.90 13.80
N LEU A 255 4.71 -27.63 14.16
CA LEU A 255 5.39 -26.96 15.27
C LEU A 255 5.07 -27.63 16.62
N ALA A 256 3.81 -28.02 16.84
CA ALA A 256 3.40 -28.75 18.04
C ALA A 256 4.13 -30.10 18.14
N LEU A 257 4.15 -30.88 17.07
CA LEU A 257 4.84 -32.17 17.01
C LEU A 257 6.36 -32.06 17.16
N GLU A 258 6.96 -31.00 16.59
CA GLU A 258 8.38 -30.71 16.77
C GLU A 258 8.74 -30.40 18.22
N ALA A 259 7.89 -29.61 18.88
CA ALA A 259 8.09 -29.21 20.27
C ALA A 259 7.88 -30.36 21.28
N LEU A 260 7.20 -31.44 20.89
CA LEU A 260 7.09 -32.68 21.70
C LEU A 260 8.38 -33.45 21.77
N GLY A 261 9.36 -33.21 20.90
CA GLY A 261 10.65 -33.91 20.91
C GLY A 261 10.61 -35.38 20.47
N LEU A 262 9.58 -35.76 19.71
CA LEU A 262 9.39 -37.12 19.21
C LEU A 262 10.49 -37.52 18.21
N LYS A 263 10.74 -38.83 18.07
CA LYS A 263 11.65 -39.35 17.05
C LYS A 263 11.14 -39.01 15.65
N GLU A 264 12.03 -38.72 14.71
CA GLU A 264 11.71 -38.25 13.36
C GLU A 264 10.64 -39.10 12.64
N LYS A 265 10.81 -40.44 12.68
CA LYS A 265 9.88 -41.39 12.04
C LYS A 265 8.48 -41.33 12.63
N GLU A 266 8.36 -41.26 13.94
CA GLU A 266 7.09 -41.14 14.65
C GLU A 266 6.44 -39.80 14.39
N ARG A 267 7.21 -38.71 14.45
CA ARG A 267 6.78 -37.34 14.15
C ARG A 267 6.18 -37.24 12.74
N GLN A 268 6.84 -37.80 11.73
CA GLN A 268 6.36 -37.82 10.35
C GLN A 268 5.06 -38.62 10.19
N GLN A 269 4.92 -39.75 10.88
CA GLN A 269 3.73 -40.56 10.85
C GLN A 269 2.53 -39.81 11.45
N LEU A 270 2.69 -39.24 12.64
CA LEU A 270 1.68 -38.44 13.32
C LEU A 270 1.31 -37.20 12.49
N TYR A 271 2.27 -36.52 11.92
CA TYR A 271 2.01 -35.37 11.04
C TYR A 271 1.12 -35.74 9.86
N ARG A 272 1.38 -36.85 9.18
CA ARG A 272 0.53 -37.32 8.06
C ARG A 272 -0.88 -37.65 8.54
N GLN A 273 -1.02 -38.29 9.68
CA GLN A 273 -2.29 -38.64 10.29
C GLN A 273 -3.10 -37.38 10.66
N LEU A 274 -2.53 -36.50 11.44
CA LEU A 274 -3.22 -35.27 11.90
C LEU A 274 -3.56 -34.34 10.74
N ARG A 275 -2.68 -34.21 9.76
CA ARG A 275 -2.97 -33.48 8.52
C ARG A 275 -4.16 -34.06 7.76
N ASN A 276 -4.26 -35.38 7.69
CA ASN A 276 -5.42 -36.05 7.06
C ASN A 276 -6.70 -35.82 7.87
N TRP A 277 -6.64 -35.82 9.19
CA TRP A 277 -7.77 -35.49 10.04
C TRP A 277 -8.23 -34.05 9.85
N LEU A 278 -7.32 -33.08 9.82
CA LEU A 278 -7.67 -31.71 9.45
C LEU A 278 -8.33 -31.62 8.08
N LYS A 279 -7.80 -32.32 7.09
CA LYS A 279 -8.38 -32.35 5.74
C LYS A 279 -9.80 -32.94 5.73
N ALA A 280 -10.10 -33.87 6.66
CA ALA A 280 -11.41 -34.46 6.85
C ALA A 280 -12.34 -33.64 7.76
N GLY A 281 -11.92 -32.46 8.24
CA GLY A 281 -12.72 -31.59 9.12
C GLY A 281 -12.74 -32.01 10.58
N ARG A 282 -11.81 -32.88 10.99
CA ARG A 282 -11.71 -33.43 12.36
C ARG A 282 -10.79 -32.60 13.23
N ALA A 283 -10.98 -31.27 13.24
CA ALA A 283 -10.09 -30.35 13.95
C ALA A 283 -10.02 -30.61 15.46
N TYR A 284 -11.15 -30.91 16.09
CA TYR A 284 -11.19 -31.28 17.53
C TYR A 284 -10.41 -32.56 17.85
N GLN A 285 -10.43 -33.56 16.94
CA GLN A 285 -9.66 -34.78 17.15
C GLN A 285 -8.15 -34.50 17.04
N VAL A 286 -7.75 -33.56 16.18
CA VAL A 286 -6.36 -33.13 16.06
C VAL A 286 -5.87 -32.46 17.35
N THR A 287 -6.65 -31.55 17.91
CA THR A 287 -6.28 -30.86 19.15
C THR A 287 -6.27 -31.82 20.33
N ALA A 288 -7.26 -32.68 20.46
CA ALA A 288 -7.31 -33.71 21.50
C ALA A 288 -6.12 -34.66 21.46
N GLU A 289 -5.74 -35.14 20.28
CA GLU A 289 -4.55 -36.03 20.14
C GLU A 289 -3.26 -35.31 20.52
N LEU A 290 -3.10 -34.04 20.08
CA LEU A 290 -1.93 -33.25 20.45
C LEU A 290 -1.86 -33.01 21.97
N SER A 291 -2.99 -32.79 22.64
CA SER A 291 -3.07 -32.62 24.09
C SER A 291 -2.70 -33.90 24.84
N LEU A 292 -3.22 -35.07 24.40
CA LEU A 292 -2.86 -36.37 24.96
C LEU A 292 -1.36 -36.67 24.81
N LEU A 293 -0.80 -36.38 23.64
CA LEU A 293 0.65 -36.53 23.41
C LEU A 293 1.46 -35.58 24.29
N ALA A 294 0.98 -34.35 24.46
CA ALA A 294 1.63 -33.37 25.32
C ALA A 294 1.65 -33.81 26.78
N GLU A 295 0.57 -34.37 27.31
CA GLU A 295 0.51 -34.90 28.68
C GLU A 295 1.49 -36.04 28.94
N ARG A 296 1.71 -36.90 27.92
CA ARG A 296 2.63 -38.06 28.01
C ARG A 296 4.09 -37.68 27.91
N CYS A 297 4.44 -36.63 27.23
CA CYS A 297 5.84 -36.32 26.85
C CYS A 297 6.52 -35.28 27.75
N SER A 298 5.97 -34.82 28.84
CA SER A 298 6.50 -33.75 29.70
C SER A 298 6.92 -32.50 28.85
N PRO A 299 6.00 -31.85 28.22
CA PRO A 299 6.26 -30.94 27.11
C PRO A 299 6.84 -29.61 27.52
N LYS A 300 7.57 -28.96 26.60
CA LYS A 300 7.96 -27.57 26.71
C LYS A 300 6.71 -26.67 26.58
N ALA A 301 6.69 -25.54 27.30
CA ALA A 301 5.58 -24.56 27.25
C ALA A 301 5.13 -24.16 25.84
N LYS A 302 6.02 -24.25 24.85
CA LYS A 302 5.74 -23.97 23.43
C LYS A 302 4.69 -24.90 22.83
N VAL A 303 4.61 -26.16 23.22
CA VAL A 303 3.59 -27.13 22.70
C VAL A 303 2.21 -26.61 23.01
N TRP A 304 1.95 -26.20 24.24
CA TRP A 304 0.65 -25.70 24.68
C TRP A 304 0.25 -24.38 23.99
N THR A 305 1.22 -23.58 23.54
CA THR A 305 0.95 -22.40 22.73
C THR A 305 0.38 -22.78 21.37
N GLU A 306 0.96 -23.78 20.70
CA GLU A 306 0.51 -24.26 19.41
C GLU A 306 -0.85 -24.97 19.50
N ILE A 307 -1.06 -25.77 20.56
CA ILE A 307 -2.34 -26.47 20.80
C ILE A 307 -3.45 -25.43 21.03
N ARG A 308 -3.27 -24.48 21.93
CA ARG A 308 -4.27 -23.43 22.21
C ARG A 308 -4.61 -22.59 20.99
N TYR A 309 -3.63 -22.32 20.13
CA TYR A 309 -3.88 -21.68 18.85
C TYR A 309 -4.85 -22.50 17.98
N LEU A 310 -4.58 -23.80 17.83
CA LEU A 310 -5.44 -24.70 17.04
C LEU A 310 -6.83 -24.86 17.68
N GLU A 311 -6.93 -25.00 19.00
CA GLU A 311 -8.18 -25.09 19.77
C GLU A 311 -9.07 -23.87 19.53
N LYS A 312 -8.53 -22.66 19.71
CA LYS A 312 -9.26 -21.41 19.46
C LYS A 312 -9.92 -21.40 18.08
N HIS A 313 -9.19 -21.85 17.07
CA HIS A 313 -9.70 -21.87 15.69
C HIS A 313 -10.62 -23.06 15.38
N ALA A 314 -10.46 -24.18 16.08
CA ALA A 314 -11.38 -25.31 15.99
C ALA A 314 -12.75 -24.94 16.56
N GLU A 315 -12.77 -24.37 17.77
CA GLU A 315 -13.99 -23.91 18.46
C GLU A 315 -14.73 -22.84 17.66
N ALA A 316 -14.01 -21.91 17.05
CA ALA A 316 -14.57 -20.88 16.20
C ALA A 316 -15.05 -21.39 14.81
N GLY A 317 -14.85 -22.68 14.49
CA GLY A 317 -15.26 -23.27 13.23
C GLY A 317 -14.40 -22.84 12.02
N HIS A 318 -13.24 -22.27 12.22
CA HIS A 318 -12.39 -21.72 11.16
C HIS A 318 -11.61 -22.81 10.36
N MET A 319 -11.71 -24.08 10.75
CA MET A 319 -11.03 -25.21 10.13
C MET A 319 -11.98 -26.26 9.52
N GLN A 320 -13.19 -25.88 9.16
CA GLN A 320 -14.20 -26.76 8.52
C GLN A 320 -13.89 -26.95 7.02
N TYR A 321 -12.71 -27.42 6.68
CA TYR A 321 -12.20 -27.48 5.31
C TYR A 321 -13.07 -28.28 4.32
N PRO A 322 -13.72 -29.41 4.69
CA PRO A 322 -14.65 -30.10 3.78
C PRO A 322 -15.85 -29.24 3.40
N GLN A 323 -16.41 -28.50 4.38
CA GLN A 323 -17.54 -27.60 4.14
C GLN A 323 -17.08 -26.41 3.28
N PHE A 324 -15.91 -25.86 3.54
CA PHE A 324 -15.33 -24.76 2.77
C PHE A 324 -15.08 -25.15 1.31
N ARG A 325 -14.63 -26.41 1.06
CA ARG A 325 -14.50 -26.94 -0.31
C ARG A 325 -15.85 -27.07 -0.99
N LYS A 326 -16.88 -27.59 -0.30
CA LYS A 326 -18.24 -27.68 -0.85
C LYS A 326 -18.81 -26.30 -1.17
N LEU A 327 -18.54 -25.30 -0.32
CA LEU A 327 -18.91 -23.92 -0.57
C LEU A 327 -18.07 -23.27 -1.69
N GLY A 328 -16.97 -23.87 -2.11
CA GLY A 328 -16.07 -23.31 -3.11
C GLY A 328 -15.45 -22.00 -2.67
N VAL A 329 -14.94 -21.90 -1.45
CA VAL A 329 -14.21 -20.73 -0.94
C VAL A 329 -12.72 -20.96 -0.92
N ALA A 330 -11.95 -19.87 -0.86
CA ALA A 330 -10.51 -19.93 -0.74
C ALA A 330 -10.11 -20.58 0.59
N LEU A 331 -9.16 -21.52 0.54
CA LEU A 331 -8.65 -22.23 1.72
C LEU A 331 -7.27 -21.76 2.14
N GLY A 332 -6.61 -20.97 1.31
CA GLY A 332 -5.26 -20.50 1.53
C GLY A 332 -5.11 -19.01 1.26
N SER A 333 -4.12 -18.40 1.91
CA SER A 333 -3.76 -16.99 1.84
C SER A 333 -2.90 -16.61 0.64
N GLY A 334 -2.70 -17.49 -0.34
CA GLY A 334 -1.79 -17.28 -1.47
C GLY A 334 -2.00 -15.96 -2.24
N ALA A 335 -3.22 -15.40 -2.23
CA ALA A 335 -3.50 -14.09 -2.83
C ALA A 335 -2.78 -12.98 -2.09
N ILE A 336 -2.82 -12.97 -0.75
CA ILE A 336 -2.14 -11.94 0.06
C ILE A 336 -0.64 -12.18 0.12
N GLU A 337 -0.16 -13.43 0.19
CA GLU A 337 1.27 -13.75 0.12
C GLU A 337 1.89 -13.22 -1.19
N SER A 338 1.22 -13.46 -2.32
CA SER A 338 1.60 -12.90 -3.62
C SER A 338 1.56 -11.37 -3.61
N ALA A 339 0.58 -10.75 -2.95
CA ALA A 339 0.51 -9.31 -2.83
C ALA A 339 1.67 -8.76 -1.97
N VAL A 340 1.95 -9.34 -0.82
CA VAL A 340 3.09 -8.97 0.05
C VAL A 340 4.41 -9.10 -0.72
N ARG A 341 4.63 -10.22 -1.44
CA ARG A 341 5.81 -10.39 -2.26
C ARG A 341 5.95 -9.26 -3.28
N ARG A 342 4.91 -8.99 -4.06
CA ARG A 342 4.96 -8.01 -5.17
C ARG A 342 4.99 -6.58 -4.65
N VAL A 343 4.17 -6.22 -3.67
CA VAL A 343 4.04 -4.85 -3.17
C VAL A 343 5.19 -4.49 -2.24
N VAL A 344 5.53 -5.35 -1.31
CA VAL A 344 6.52 -5.09 -0.25
C VAL A 344 7.90 -5.62 -0.63
N ASN A 345 8.03 -6.96 -0.79
CA ASN A 345 9.35 -7.58 -0.83
C ASN A 345 10.18 -7.15 -2.05
N LEU A 346 9.58 -7.11 -3.24
CA LEU A 346 10.30 -6.78 -4.48
C LEU A 346 10.74 -5.32 -4.60
N ARG A 347 10.23 -4.41 -3.75
CA ARG A 347 10.55 -2.98 -3.87
C ARG A 347 10.99 -2.32 -2.59
N LEU A 348 10.44 -2.72 -1.46
CA LEU A 348 10.72 -2.08 -0.17
C LEU A 348 11.78 -2.83 0.64
N LYS A 349 12.08 -4.09 0.30
CA LYS A 349 12.95 -5.00 1.05
C LYS A 349 14.22 -5.39 0.27
N GLY A 350 14.84 -4.45 -0.46
CA GLY A 350 16.11 -4.71 -1.15
C GLY A 350 17.34 -4.59 -0.23
N ASN A 351 18.46 -5.17 -0.67
CA ASN A 351 19.74 -5.01 0.01
C ASN A 351 20.14 -3.54 0.07
N GLY A 352 20.58 -3.08 1.25
CA GLY A 352 20.95 -1.68 1.47
C GLY A 352 19.80 -0.68 1.50
N MET A 353 18.56 -1.09 1.25
CA MET A 353 17.41 -0.20 1.28
C MET A 353 17.00 0.14 2.71
N LEU A 354 16.93 1.43 3.00
CA LEU A 354 16.47 1.99 4.27
C LEU A 354 15.47 3.11 3.98
N TRP A 355 14.28 2.96 4.48
CA TRP A 355 13.19 3.91 4.22
C TRP A 355 12.92 4.80 5.44
N LYS A 356 12.58 6.05 5.19
CA LYS A 356 11.77 6.79 6.16
C LYS A 356 10.35 6.24 6.11
N VAL A 357 9.69 6.10 7.26
CA VAL A 357 8.37 5.46 7.34
C VAL A 357 7.36 6.15 6.42
N GLU A 358 7.32 7.48 6.43
CA GLU A 358 6.42 8.26 5.57
C GLU A 358 6.66 8.03 4.07
N ASN A 359 7.91 7.86 3.64
CA ASN A 359 8.23 7.57 2.24
C ASN A 359 7.94 6.11 1.86
N ALA A 360 8.07 5.19 2.82
CA ALA A 360 7.69 3.81 2.63
C ALA A 360 6.16 3.67 2.48
N GLU A 361 5.39 4.40 3.30
CA GLU A 361 3.93 4.48 3.20
C GLU A 361 3.50 5.04 1.85
N ALA A 362 4.12 6.15 1.39
CA ALA A 362 3.86 6.73 0.08
C ALA A 362 4.17 5.76 -1.07
N MET A 363 5.28 5.01 -0.98
CA MET A 363 5.62 4.00 -1.98
C MET A 363 4.67 2.79 -1.92
N LEU A 364 4.22 2.41 -0.72
CA LEU A 364 3.26 1.33 -0.53
C LEU A 364 1.95 1.61 -1.27
N VAL A 365 1.36 2.79 -1.10
CA VAL A 365 0.10 3.16 -1.77
C VAL A 365 0.27 3.28 -3.28
N LEU A 366 1.38 3.82 -3.78
CA LEU A 366 1.70 3.87 -5.21
C LEU A 366 1.77 2.46 -5.81
N ARG A 367 2.46 1.53 -5.15
CA ARG A 367 2.58 0.15 -5.61
C ARG A 367 1.26 -0.58 -5.57
N SER A 368 0.47 -0.39 -4.51
CA SER A 368 -0.86 -0.97 -4.38
C SER A 368 -1.76 -0.57 -5.55
N ALA A 369 -1.80 0.71 -5.89
CA ALA A 369 -2.54 1.22 -7.04
C ALA A 369 -2.03 0.64 -8.38
N ALA A 370 -0.71 0.60 -8.58
CA ALA A 370 -0.10 0.13 -9.82
C ALA A 370 -0.30 -1.38 -10.04
N LEU A 371 -0.14 -2.20 -8.98
CA LEU A 371 -0.19 -3.65 -9.06
C LEU A 371 -1.61 -4.22 -9.00
N SER A 372 -2.58 -3.44 -8.53
CA SER A 372 -4.00 -3.81 -8.59
C SER A 372 -4.65 -3.53 -9.96
N GLY A 373 -3.93 -2.90 -10.90
CA GLY A 373 -4.49 -2.48 -12.19
C GLY A 373 -5.48 -1.32 -12.09
N ARG A 374 -5.44 -0.57 -10.98
CA ARG A 374 -6.36 0.56 -10.68
C ARG A 374 -5.67 1.92 -10.72
N TRP A 375 -4.52 2.00 -11.37
CA TRP A 375 -3.69 3.21 -11.39
C TRP A 375 -4.46 4.45 -11.83
N ASP A 376 -5.07 4.39 -13.02
CA ASP A 376 -5.74 5.55 -13.61
C ASP A 376 -7.00 5.95 -12.84
N ASP A 377 -7.78 4.95 -12.37
CA ASP A 377 -8.96 5.18 -11.54
C ASP A 377 -8.57 5.86 -10.20
N THR A 378 -7.48 5.40 -9.58
CA THR A 378 -6.97 5.95 -8.32
C THR A 378 -6.48 7.39 -8.50
N LEU A 379 -5.74 7.68 -9.57
CA LEU A 379 -5.27 9.03 -9.85
C LEU A 379 -6.41 9.98 -10.22
N LYS A 380 -7.40 9.49 -10.99
CA LYS A 380 -8.59 10.28 -11.32
C LYS A 380 -9.35 10.68 -10.05
N HIS A 381 -9.60 9.71 -9.17
CA HIS A 381 -10.24 9.95 -7.89
C HIS A 381 -9.44 10.96 -7.02
N SER A 382 -8.13 10.77 -6.90
CA SER A 382 -7.26 11.68 -6.14
C SER A 382 -7.31 13.11 -6.67
N ARG A 383 -7.24 13.29 -7.99
CA ARG A 383 -7.33 14.63 -8.59
C ARG A 383 -8.68 15.30 -8.32
N GLN A 384 -9.78 14.54 -8.42
CA GLN A 384 -11.12 15.06 -8.14
C GLN A 384 -11.27 15.48 -6.67
N THR A 385 -10.81 14.67 -5.74
CA THR A 385 -10.84 14.95 -4.29
C THR A 385 -10.03 16.20 -3.98
N LEU A 386 -8.76 16.24 -4.39
CA LEU A 386 -7.85 17.35 -4.09
C LEU A 386 -8.21 18.64 -4.83
N ALA A 387 -8.83 18.56 -6.02
CA ALA A 387 -9.32 19.77 -6.71
C ALA A 387 -10.48 20.41 -5.95
N GLY A 388 -11.35 19.62 -5.33
CA GLY A 388 -12.41 20.10 -4.45
C GLY A 388 -11.85 20.85 -3.24
N GLU A 389 -10.90 20.25 -2.53
CA GLU A 389 -10.23 20.89 -1.39
C GLU A 389 -9.51 22.18 -1.79
N ARG A 390 -8.74 22.14 -2.87
CA ARG A 390 -8.03 23.31 -3.38
C ARG A 390 -8.98 24.47 -3.75
N ARG A 391 -10.17 24.16 -4.28
CA ARG A 391 -11.19 25.19 -4.57
C ARG A 391 -11.81 25.80 -3.31
N LEU A 392 -11.96 25.01 -2.24
CA LEU A 392 -12.49 25.48 -0.95
C LEU A 392 -11.50 26.38 -0.22
N ASP A 393 -10.19 26.10 -0.35
CA ASP A 393 -9.14 26.91 0.25
C ASP A 393 -8.94 28.28 -0.42
N TYR A 394 -9.39 28.42 -1.69
CA TYR A 394 -9.39 29.67 -2.43
C TYR A 394 -10.79 30.32 -2.42
N LYS A 395 -11.09 31.06 -1.36
CA LYS A 395 -12.17 32.03 -1.43
C LYS A 395 -11.72 33.20 -2.32
N TRP A 396 -12.12 33.16 -3.57
CA TRP A 396 -11.98 34.26 -4.48
C TRP A 396 -12.81 35.44 -3.95
N GLN A 397 -12.20 36.35 -3.24
CA GLN A 397 -12.71 37.68 -3.10
C GLN A 397 -12.14 38.47 -4.27
N SER A 398 -12.83 38.50 -5.37
CA SER A 398 -12.54 39.43 -6.44
C SER A 398 -13.51 40.58 -6.38
N PRO A 399 -13.06 41.74 -6.01
CA PRO A 399 -13.58 42.94 -6.64
C PRO A 399 -12.66 43.26 -7.81
N ASP A 400 -13.20 43.43 -8.99
CA ASP A 400 -12.57 44.10 -10.12
C ASP A 400 -11.31 43.43 -10.76
N MET A 401 -11.47 42.22 -11.28
CA MET A 401 -10.54 41.74 -12.32
C MET A 401 -10.97 42.30 -13.67
N PRO A 402 -10.08 42.96 -14.43
CA PRO A 402 -10.35 43.36 -15.80
C PRO A 402 -10.63 42.10 -16.63
N ARG A 403 -11.68 42.10 -17.42
CA ARG A 403 -12.17 40.95 -18.22
C ARG A 403 -11.26 40.49 -19.34
N GLU A 404 -10.07 41.07 -19.53
CA GLU A 404 -9.16 40.73 -20.63
C GLU A 404 -7.74 40.54 -20.17
N LEU A 405 -7.44 39.37 -19.61
CA LEU A 405 -6.10 38.82 -19.64
C LEU A 405 -6.03 37.81 -20.79
N LYS A 406 -5.72 38.27 -22.00
CA LYS A 406 -5.34 37.41 -23.11
C LYS A 406 -4.02 36.72 -22.71
N ALA A 407 -4.04 35.41 -22.51
CA ALA A 407 -2.84 34.62 -22.26
C ALA A 407 -1.93 34.73 -23.48
N GLN A 408 -0.86 35.50 -23.37
CA GLN A 408 0.21 35.50 -24.38
C GLN A 408 1.10 34.28 -24.11
N VAL A 409 0.90 33.21 -24.84
CA VAL A 409 1.82 32.09 -24.88
C VAL A 409 3.02 32.49 -25.75
N ARG A 410 4.13 32.86 -25.15
CA ARG A 410 5.41 33.00 -25.87
C ARG A 410 6.08 31.63 -25.93
N ILE A 411 6.06 31.02 -27.11
CA ILE A 411 6.87 29.83 -27.41
C ILE A 411 8.26 30.36 -27.73
N THR A 412 9.20 30.21 -26.83
CA THR A 412 10.61 30.48 -27.12
C THR A 412 11.20 29.21 -27.72
N PRO A 413 11.71 29.25 -28.98
CA PRO A 413 12.35 28.08 -29.56
C PRO A 413 13.58 27.67 -28.70
N PRO A 414 13.88 26.38 -28.61
CA PRO A 414 15.06 25.93 -27.87
C PRO A 414 16.30 26.57 -28.46
N LYS A 415 17.23 27.00 -27.59
CA LYS A 415 18.56 27.48 -28.05
C LYS A 415 19.19 26.41 -28.91
N PRO A 416 19.70 26.75 -30.10
CA PRO A 416 20.41 25.78 -30.92
C PRO A 416 21.55 25.15 -30.12
N GLN A 417 21.57 23.83 -30.09
CA GLN A 417 22.68 23.11 -29.49
C GLN A 417 23.95 23.47 -30.26
N PRO A 418 25.10 23.74 -29.59
CA PRO A 418 26.35 23.93 -30.28
C PRO A 418 26.61 22.66 -31.13
N GLN A 419 26.78 22.88 -32.44
CA GLN A 419 27.18 21.79 -33.33
C GLN A 419 28.54 21.26 -32.83
N PRO A 420 28.75 19.93 -32.83
CA PRO A 420 30.02 19.36 -32.51
C PRO A 420 31.05 19.93 -33.53
N THR A 421 32.05 20.64 -33.05
CA THR A 421 33.19 21.10 -33.81
C THR A 421 33.84 19.87 -34.44
N GLN A 422 33.79 19.78 -35.77
CA GLN A 422 34.60 18.83 -36.52
C GLN A 422 36.06 19.16 -36.20
N SER A 423 36.71 18.37 -35.37
CA SER A 423 38.15 18.36 -35.21
C SER A 423 38.76 17.90 -36.52
N ALA A 424 39.47 18.80 -37.15
CA ALA A 424 40.25 18.55 -38.36
C ALA A 424 41.18 17.36 -38.16
N GLU A 425 40.92 16.27 -38.87
CA GLU A 425 41.94 15.30 -39.22
C GLU A 425 42.95 16.02 -40.11
N ARG A 426 44.10 16.38 -39.60
CA ARG A 426 45.29 16.69 -40.39
C ARG A 426 46.34 15.63 -40.11
N THR A 427 46.47 14.73 -41.11
CA THR A 427 47.75 14.31 -41.73
C THR A 427 48.91 13.94 -40.80
N ALA A 428 49.24 12.68 -40.73
CA ALA A 428 50.64 12.26 -40.70
C ALA A 428 50.88 11.22 -41.80
N ALA A 429 51.80 11.57 -42.67
CA ALA A 429 52.39 10.68 -43.68
C ALA A 429 53.22 9.56 -43.04
#